data_9aed96fd278656ce7acc66ccce15fa19
#
_entry.id   9aed96fd278656ce7acc66ccce15fa19
#
_cell.length_a   1.000
_cell.length_b   1.000
_cell.length_c   1.000
_cell.angle_alpha   90.00
_cell.angle_beta   90.00
_cell.angle_gamma   90.00
#
_symmetry.space_group_name_H-M   'P 1'
#
loop_
_entity.id
_entity.type
_entity.pdbx_description
1 polymer ?
#
loop_
_entity_poly.entity_id
_entity_poly.type
_entity_poly.pdbx_seq_one_letter_code
_entity_poly.pdbx_strand_id
1 'polypeptide(L)'
;THIDNLDDFIEYLKLEKFSLLVHDWGGPIGFGYAERHPEKIKNIIISNTAAFTFDWIPFRLKIARLPFLGRFLIEKLNLFAKFATFMTTTKPMKKNIKEAYIFPFLKESSRKGVSSFVKDIPMWPEEQSYELLVQIEHGLWIFRERPICIIWGMKDWCFKRRLLKRWLEYYPEAEVHKIKNAGHFLYEDEPEKILNIVSDFLKRNNSYEKVR
;
A
#
# COMPACT_ATOMS: atom_id res chain seq x y z
N THR A 1 -2.38 11.31 13.34
CA THR A 1 -1.80 10.13 12.66
C THR A 1 -1.87 10.26 11.14
N HIS A 2 -1.41 9.26 10.35
CA HIS A 2 -1.43 9.31 8.88
C HIS A 2 -2.86 9.29 8.32
N ILE A 3 -3.80 8.60 8.98
CA ILE A 3 -5.21 8.60 8.59
C ILE A 3 -5.80 10.01 8.76
N ASP A 4 -5.51 10.68 9.87
CA ASP A 4 -6.01 12.03 10.13
C ASP A 4 -5.40 13.03 9.13
N ASN A 5 -4.09 12.90 8.82
CA ASN A 5 -3.45 13.72 7.80
C ASN A 5 -4.08 13.53 6.40
N LEU A 6 -4.50 12.29 6.08
CA LEU A 6 -5.20 12.00 4.83
C LEU A 6 -6.60 12.62 4.84
N ASP A 7 -7.28 12.58 5.98
CA ASP A 7 -8.60 13.20 6.17
C ASP A 7 -8.52 14.71 5.95
N ASP A 8 -7.62 15.40 6.65
CA ASP A 8 -7.35 16.82 6.49
C ASP A 8 -7.01 17.20 5.03
N PHE A 9 -6.23 16.34 4.35
CA PHE A 9 -5.84 16.57 2.96
C PHE A 9 -7.03 16.46 1.99
N ILE A 10 -7.88 15.45 2.18
CA ILE A 10 -9.08 15.25 1.34
C ILE A 10 -10.11 16.38 1.59
N GLU A 11 -10.25 16.81 2.85
CA GLU A 11 -11.08 17.96 3.20
C GLU A 11 -10.56 19.25 2.57
N TYR A 12 -9.25 19.48 2.67
CA TYR A 12 -8.60 20.64 2.03
C TYR A 12 -8.85 20.68 0.51
N LEU A 13 -8.78 19.52 -0.15
CA LEU A 13 -9.06 19.40 -1.59
C LEU A 13 -10.56 19.43 -1.92
N LYS A 14 -11.45 19.42 -0.92
CA LYS A 14 -12.91 19.38 -1.06
C LYS A 14 -13.39 18.24 -1.96
N LEU A 15 -12.78 17.07 -1.84
CA LEU A 15 -13.18 15.88 -2.60
C LEU A 15 -14.43 15.26 -1.98
N GLU A 16 -15.53 15.26 -2.75
CA GLU A 16 -16.79 14.67 -2.31
C GLU A 16 -16.87 13.18 -2.57
N LYS A 17 -16.50 12.75 -3.78
CA LYS A 17 -16.50 11.33 -4.19
C LYS A 17 -15.31 11.03 -5.08
N PHE A 18 -14.58 9.96 -4.79
CA PHE A 18 -13.39 9.58 -5.55
C PHE A 18 -13.13 8.06 -5.50
N SER A 19 -12.25 7.60 -6.37
CA SER A 19 -11.73 6.23 -6.36
C SER A 19 -10.44 6.18 -5.55
N LEU A 20 -10.31 5.15 -4.71
CA LEU A 20 -9.14 4.94 -3.86
C LEU A 20 -8.22 3.91 -4.49
N LEU A 21 -6.95 4.28 -4.73
CA LEU A 21 -5.90 3.35 -5.12
C LEU A 21 -4.88 3.24 -3.99
N VAL A 22 -4.66 2.04 -3.50
CA VAL A 22 -3.80 1.78 -2.34
C VAL A 22 -2.68 0.78 -2.66
N HIS A 23 -1.51 1.04 -2.08
CA HIS A 23 -0.32 0.20 -2.17
C HIS A 23 0.49 0.29 -0.88
N ASP A 24 1.12 -0.80 -0.44
CA ASP A 24 1.96 -0.86 0.77
C ASP A 24 1.22 -0.28 1.99
N TRP A 25 1.80 0.66 2.71
CA TRP A 25 1.17 1.37 3.83
C TRP A 25 -0.09 2.16 3.44
N GLY A 26 -0.26 2.44 2.15
CA GLY A 26 -1.51 3.02 1.65
C GLY A 26 -2.73 2.14 1.89
N GLY A 27 -2.55 0.82 2.06
CA GLY A 27 -3.63 -0.09 2.45
C GLY A 27 -4.27 0.30 3.78
N PRO A 28 -3.60 0.15 4.92
CA PRO A 28 -4.19 0.47 6.21
C PRO A 28 -4.54 1.95 6.36
N ILE A 29 -3.77 2.87 5.77
CA ILE A 29 -4.07 4.31 5.82
C ILE A 29 -5.34 4.62 5.00
N GLY A 30 -5.41 4.14 3.76
CA GLY A 30 -6.53 4.40 2.87
C GLY A 30 -7.83 3.74 3.33
N PHE A 31 -7.77 2.49 3.80
CA PHE A 31 -8.95 1.83 4.35
C PHE A 31 -9.38 2.40 5.69
N GLY A 32 -8.44 2.85 6.53
CA GLY A 32 -8.78 3.55 7.77
C GLY A 32 -9.47 4.89 7.53
N TYR A 33 -9.10 5.61 6.46
CA TYR A 33 -9.85 6.77 6.00
C TYR A 33 -11.22 6.37 5.43
N ALA A 34 -11.24 5.37 4.55
CA ALA A 34 -12.45 4.94 3.87
C ALA A 34 -13.54 4.45 4.85
N GLU A 35 -13.15 3.78 5.94
CA GLU A 35 -14.07 3.34 6.99
C GLU A 35 -14.77 4.53 7.67
N ARG A 36 -14.08 5.65 7.85
CA ARG A 36 -14.65 6.86 8.43
C ARG A 36 -15.60 7.59 7.46
N HIS A 37 -15.36 7.47 6.15
CA HIS A 37 -16.04 8.19 5.08
C HIS A 37 -16.44 7.27 3.92
N PRO A 38 -17.21 6.20 4.19
CA PRO A 38 -17.53 5.21 3.16
C PRO A 38 -18.34 5.79 2.01
N GLU A 39 -19.12 6.85 2.26
CA GLU A 39 -19.92 7.55 1.25
C GLU A 39 -19.10 8.26 0.19
N LYS A 40 -17.84 8.62 0.51
CA LYS A 40 -16.92 9.29 -0.43
C LYS A 40 -16.21 8.32 -1.38
N ILE A 41 -16.21 7.02 -1.08
CA ILE A 41 -15.47 6.02 -1.86
C ILE A 41 -16.35 5.43 -2.95
N LYS A 42 -15.96 5.62 -4.22
CA LYS A 42 -16.65 5.04 -5.38
C LYS A 42 -16.16 3.65 -5.72
N ASN A 43 -14.87 3.53 -5.99
CA ASN A 43 -14.19 2.32 -6.42
C ASN A 43 -12.90 2.15 -5.62
N ILE A 44 -12.44 0.91 -5.45
CA ILE A 44 -11.20 0.63 -4.75
C ILE A 44 -10.27 -0.18 -5.65
N ILE A 45 -9.02 0.25 -5.75
CA ILE A 45 -7.95 -0.46 -6.43
C ILE A 45 -6.90 -0.83 -5.40
N ILE A 46 -6.68 -2.12 -5.21
CA ILE A 46 -5.78 -2.69 -4.21
C ILE A 46 -4.55 -3.26 -4.91
N SER A 47 -3.36 -2.85 -4.52
CA SER A 47 -2.12 -3.38 -5.07
C SER A 47 -1.09 -3.67 -3.98
N ASN A 48 -0.58 -4.87 -3.93
CA ASN A 48 0.48 -5.34 -3.02
C ASN A 48 0.47 -4.65 -1.65
N THR A 49 -0.57 -4.88 -0.87
CA THR A 49 -0.81 -4.28 0.46
C THR A 49 -1.60 -5.22 1.36
N ALA A 50 -1.74 -4.85 2.62
CA ALA A 50 -2.66 -5.47 3.57
C ALA A 50 -3.32 -4.39 4.42
N ALA A 51 -4.62 -4.53 4.71
CA ALA A 51 -5.36 -3.71 5.67
C ALA A 51 -6.03 -4.61 6.72
N PHE A 52 -5.36 -5.67 7.11
CA PHE A 52 -5.78 -6.68 8.07
C PHE A 52 -4.55 -7.21 8.82
N THR A 53 -4.78 -7.83 9.95
CA THR A 53 -3.72 -8.42 10.78
C THR A 53 -3.02 -9.60 10.08
N PHE A 54 -1.75 -9.78 10.33
CA PHE A 54 -0.96 -10.90 9.81
C PHE A 54 0.18 -11.25 10.76
N ASP A 55 0.57 -12.51 10.76
CA ASP A 55 1.51 -13.12 11.70
C ASP A 55 2.95 -13.21 11.18
N TRP A 56 3.24 -12.64 10.03
CA TRP A 56 4.54 -12.80 9.40
C TRP A 56 4.99 -11.58 8.62
N ILE A 57 6.25 -11.21 8.80
CA ILE A 57 6.98 -10.27 7.94
C ILE A 57 8.28 -10.91 7.44
N PRO A 58 8.81 -10.45 6.29
CA PRO A 58 10.10 -10.92 5.79
C PRO A 58 11.23 -10.72 6.78
N PHE A 59 12.21 -11.64 6.80
CA PHE A 59 13.37 -11.58 7.68
C PHE A 59 14.13 -10.25 7.58
N ARG A 60 14.21 -9.68 6.37
CA ARG A 60 14.83 -8.36 6.14
C ARG A 60 14.15 -7.24 6.91
N LEU A 61 12.81 -7.27 6.98
CA LEU A 61 12.04 -6.32 7.78
C LEU A 61 12.19 -6.58 9.28
N LYS A 62 12.35 -7.84 9.70
CA LYS A 62 12.67 -8.15 11.10
C LYS A 62 14.00 -7.52 11.53
N ILE A 63 15.03 -7.58 10.68
CA ILE A 63 16.31 -6.90 10.95
C ILE A 63 16.13 -5.37 11.00
N ALA A 64 15.39 -4.81 10.05
CA ALA A 64 15.14 -3.37 10.01
C ALA A 64 14.32 -2.86 11.21
N ARG A 65 13.55 -3.73 11.88
CA ARG A 65 12.81 -3.43 13.13
C ARG A 65 13.65 -3.55 14.41
N LEU A 66 14.84 -4.14 14.35
CA LEU A 66 15.68 -4.29 15.54
C LEU A 66 15.98 -2.93 16.17
N PRO A 67 15.81 -2.79 17.49
CA PRO A 67 16.20 -1.58 18.20
C PRO A 67 17.67 -1.24 17.92
N PHE A 68 18.01 0.04 17.81
CA PHE A 68 19.34 0.57 17.52
C PHE A 68 19.91 0.14 16.15
N LEU A 69 20.03 -1.16 15.85
CA LEU A 69 20.58 -1.65 14.58
C LEU A 69 19.72 -1.22 13.39
N GLY A 70 18.41 -1.50 13.42
CA GLY A 70 17.50 -1.11 12.35
C GLY A 70 17.52 0.39 12.11
N ARG A 71 17.42 1.17 13.18
CA ARG A 71 17.52 2.62 13.12
C ARG A 71 18.84 3.10 12.52
N PHE A 72 19.96 2.55 12.94
CA PHE A 72 21.28 2.88 12.41
C PHE A 72 21.37 2.58 10.90
N LEU A 73 20.95 1.40 10.45
CA LEU A 73 20.95 0.99 9.04
C LEU A 73 20.08 1.89 8.18
N ILE A 74 18.90 2.31 8.69
CA ILE A 74 17.97 3.15 7.98
C ILE A 74 18.41 4.61 8.01
N GLU A 75 18.59 5.19 9.20
CA GLU A 75 18.80 6.63 9.35
C GLU A 75 20.22 7.05 8.98
N LYS A 76 21.26 6.34 9.46
CA LYS A 76 22.64 6.71 9.19
C LYS A 76 23.13 6.28 7.81
N LEU A 77 22.91 5.02 7.44
CA LEU A 77 23.46 4.45 6.22
C LEU A 77 22.52 4.56 5.01
N ASN A 78 21.26 4.92 5.22
CA ASN A 78 20.24 4.99 4.17
C ASN A 78 20.05 3.66 3.41
N LEU A 79 20.28 2.54 4.08
CA LEU A 79 20.25 1.23 3.39
C LEU A 79 18.86 0.84 2.96
N PHE A 80 17.83 1.19 3.72
CA PHE A 80 16.45 0.83 3.39
C PHE A 80 16.03 1.39 2.03
N ALA A 81 16.17 2.70 1.81
CA ALA A 81 15.82 3.35 0.54
C ALA A 81 16.72 2.85 -0.61
N LYS A 82 18.02 2.71 -0.37
CA LYS A 82 18.96 2.18 -1.36
C LYS A 82 18.60 0.75 -1.78
N PHE A 83 18.32 -0.14 -0.82
CA PHE A 83 17.97 -1.53 -1.11
C PHE A 83 16.59 -1.65 -1.76
N ALA A 84 15.63 -0.80 -1.40
CA ALA A 84 14.34 -0.77 -2.06
C ALA A 84 14.47 -0.61 -3.58
N THR A 85 15.36 0.25 -4.08
CA THR A 85 15.50 0.52 -5.52
C THR A 85 15.97 -0.65 -6.39
N PHE A 86 16.40 -1.77 -5.81
CA PHE A 86 16.76 -2.97 -6.57
C PHE A 86 16.14 -4.26 -6.04
N MET A 87 15.59 -4.26 -4.82
CA MET A 87 14.97 -5.46 -4.23
C MET A 87 13.46 -5.53 -4.45
N THR A 88 12.84 -4.42 -4.80
CA THR A 88 11.38 -4.32 -4.93
C THR A 88 10.90 -4.46 -6.37
N THR A 89 11.78 -4.32 -7.34
CA THR A 89 11.50 -4.53 -8.77
C THR A 89 12.08 -5.85 -9.27
N THR A 90 11.52 -6.35 -10.35
CA THR A 90 12.02 -7.55 -11.05
C THR A 90 12.99 -7.19 -12.18
N LYS A 91 12.94 -5.95 -12.66
CA LYS A 91 13.85 -5.40 -13.65
C LYS A 91 14.69 -4.30 -13.00
N PRO A 92 15.96 -4.12 -13.40
CA PRO A 92 16.77 -3.02 -12.90
C PRO A 92 16.11 -1.67 -13.22
N MET A 93 15.93 -0.82 -12.23
CA MET A 93 15.48 0.55 -12.44
C MET A 93 16.53 1.35 -13.21
N LYS A 94 16.09 2.24 -14.10
CA LYS A 94 16.96 3.24 -14.75
C LYS A 94 17.60 4.14 -13.68
N LYS A 95 18.80 4.65 -13.97
CA LYS A 95 19.58 5.46 -13.01
C LYS A 95 18.80 6.67 -12.49
N ASN A 96 18.17 7.43 -13.38
CA ASN A 96 17.37 8.60 -13.01
C ASN A 96 16.16 8.25 -12.12
N ILE A 97 15.51 7.11 -12.35
CA ILE A 97 14.41 6.64 -11.51
C ILE A 97 14.94 6.28 -10.11
N LYS A 98 16.04 5.53 -10.02
CA LYS A 98 16.72 5.24 -8.74
C LYS A 98 17.05 6.50 -7.95
N GLU A 99 17.64 7.48 -8.62
CA GLU A 99 18.00 8.75 -8.02
C GLU A 99 16.77 9.49 -7.50
N ALA A 100 15.65 9.49 -8.24
CA ALA A 100 14.40 10.07 -7.81
C ALA A 100 13.84 9.40 -6.54
N TYR A 101 13.87 8.07 -6.44
CA TYR A 101 13.45 7.34 -5.24
C TYR A 101 14.36 7.61 -4.02
N ILE A 102 15.65 7.84 -4.24
CA ILE A 102 16.60 8.10 -3.14
C ILE A 102 16.59 9.57 -2.73
N PHE A 103 16.25 10.48 -3.64
CA PHE A 103 16.33 11.92 -3.44
C PHE A 103 15.65 12.43 -2.15
N PRO A 104 14.42 12.02 -1.79
CA PRO A 104 13.79 12.46 -0.55
C PRO A 104 14.55 12.05 0.72
N PHE A 105 15.40 11.03 0.63
CA PHE A 105 16.14 10.42 1.74
C PHE A 105 17.64 10.76 1.74
N LEU A 106 18.07 11.79 1.02
CA LEU A 106 19.47 12.22 1.02
C LEU A 106 19.89 12.77 2.40
N LYS A 107 19.01 13.53 3.05
CA LYS A 107 19.26 14.07 4.41
C LYS A 107 18.89 13.03 5.46
N GLU A 108 19.73 12.88 6.50
CA GLU A 108 19.46 11.95 7.60
C GLU A 108 18.12 12.23 8.29
N SER A 109 17.78 13.50 8.49
CA SER A 109 16.55 13.91 9.17
C SER A 109 15.28 13.42 8.46
N SER A 110 15.28 13.29 7.12
CA SER A 110 14.14 12.79 6.35
C SER A 110 13.96 11.27 6.45
N ARG A 111 14.97 10.53 6.93
CA ARG A 111 14.92 9.06 7.07
C ARG A 111 14.23 8.59 8.36
N LYS A 112 14.01 9.51 9.32
CA LYS A 112 13.28 9.20 10.56
C LYS A 112 11.87 8.67 10.28
N GLY A 113 11.18 9.22 9.27
CA GLY A 113 9.89 8.71 8.86
C GLY A 113 9.94 7.25 8.42
N VAL A 114 10.97 6.88 7.63
CA VAL A 114 11.15 5.49 7.19
C VAL A 114 11.36 4.54 8.37
N SER A 115 12.23 4.91 9.32
CA SER A 115 12.47 4.07 10.50
C SER A 115 11.24 3.95 11.39
N SER A 116 10.44 5.01 11.49
CA SER A 116 9.17 5.00 12.23
C SER A 116 8.14 4.09 11.57
N PHE A 117 7.95 4.15 10.26
CA PHE A 117 7.05 3.24 9.54
C PHE A 117 7.46 1.78 9.69
N VAL A 118 8.74 1.48 9.56
CA VAL A 118 9.23 0.09 9.73
C VAL A 118 9.02 -0.40 11.16
N LYS A 119 9.22 0.45 12.17
CA LYS A 119 8.97 0.13 13.57
C LYS A 119 7.48 -0.10 13.85
N ASP A 120 6.61 0.69 13.22
CA ASP A 120 5.17 0.69 13.46
C ASP A 120 4.40 -0.45 12.74
N ILE A 121 5.09 -1.36 12.02
CA ILE A 121 4.43 -2.53 11.43
C ILE A 121 3.78 -3.35 12.57
N PRO A 122 2.44 -3.41 12.66
CA PRO A 122 1.77 -4.00 13.80
C PRO A 122 1.71 -5.53 13.68
N MET A 123 2.54 -6.20 14.49
CA MET A 123 2.66 -7.66 14.51
C MET A 123 2.01 -8.30 15.73
N TRP A 124 1.90 -7.56 16.83
CA TRP A 124 1.47 -8.07 18.12
C TRP A 124 0.46 -7.14 18.76
N PRO A 125 -0.50 -7.69 19.57
CA PRO A 125 -1.54 -6.89 20.23
C PRO A 125 -1.02 -5.72 21.08
N GLU A 126 0.18 -5.84 21.63
CA GLU A 126 0.78 -4.81 22.48
C GLU A 126 1.35 -3.62 21.68
N GLU A 127 1.43 -3.73 20.37
CA GLU A 127 1.97 -2.67 19.50
C GLU A 127 0.91 -1.60 19.22
N GLN A 128 1.32 -0.33 19.26
CA GLN A 128 0.44 0.83 19.26
C GLN A 128 -0.60 0.84 18.11
N SER A 129 -0.23 0.40 16.93
CA SER A 129 -1.11 0.42 15.75
C SER A 129 -1.88 -0.88 15.52
N TYR A 130 -1.72 -1.90 16.40
CA TYR A 130 -2.34 -3.20 16.19
C TYR A 130 -3.87 -3.15 16.33
N GLU A 131 -4.37 -2.54 17.38
CA GLU A 131 -5.82 -2.41 17.62
C GLU A 131 -6.51 -1.63 16.50
N LEU A 132 -5.85 -0.55 16.04
CA LEU A 132 -6.35 0.21 14.90
C LEU A 132 -6.40 -0.65 13.62
N LEU A 133 -5.39 -1.50 13.38
CA LEU A 133 -5.42 -2.42 12.24
C LEU A 133 -6.55 -3.46 12.36
N VAL A 134 -6.83 -3.96 13.57
CA VAL A 134 -8.00 -4.85 13.83
C VAL A 134 -9.31 -4.14 13.52
N GLN A 135 -9.46 -2.88 13.93
CA GLN A 135 -10.66 -2.08 13.62
C GLN A 135 -10.82 -1.91 12.10
N ILE A 136 -9.75 -1.52 11.38
CA ILE A 136 -9.76 -1.39 9.93
C ILE A 136 -10.13 -2.72 9.25
N GLU A 137 -9.59 -3.82 9.74
CA GLU A 137 -9.93 -5.16 9.23
C GLU A 137 -11.42 -5.46 9.35
N HIS A 138 -12.02 -5.13 10.49
CA HIS A 138 -13.47 -5.30 10.71
C HIS A 138 -14.29 -4.39 9.78
N GLY A 139 -13.79 -3.21 9.44
CA GLY A 139 -14.45 -2.27 8.52
C GLY A 139 -14.39 -2.68 7.05
N LEU A 140 -13.55 -3.64 6.65
CA LEU A 140 -13.40 -4.03 5.24
C LEU A 140 -14.71 -4.47 4.58
N TRP A 141 -15.61 -5.11 5.33
CA TRP A 141 -16.90 -5.59 4.83
C TRP A 141 -17.84 -4.49 4.32
N ILE A 142 -17.66 -3.25 4.75
CA ILE A 142 -18.46 -2.08 4.32
C ILE A 142 -18.34 -1.89 2.80
N PHE A 143 -17.21 -2.27 2.21
CA PHE A 143 -16.91 -2.05 0.78
C PHE A 143 -17.24 -3.23 -0.12
N ARG A 144 -17.85 -4.30 0.41
CA ARG A 144 -18.09 -5.54 -0.35
C ARG A 144 -18.90 -5.35 -1.63
N GLU A 145 -19.85 -4.40 -1.61
CA GLU A 145 -20.70 -4.07 -2.76
C GLU A 145 -20.10 -2.99 -3.68
N ARG A 146 -18.89 -2.51 -3.38
CA ARG A 146 -18.20 -1.54 -4.24
C ARG A 146 -17.44 -2.25 -5.34
N PRO A 147 -17.28 -1.62 -6.52
CA PRO A 147 -16.36 -2.13 -7.52
C PRO A 147 -14.92 -2.17 -6.98
N ILE A 148 -14.32 -3.35 -6.97
CA ILE A 148 -12.96 -3.57 -6.45
C ILE A 148 -12.11 -4.22 -7.53
N CYS A 149 -10.92 -3.65 -7.76
CA CYS A 149 -9.88 -4.22 -8.61
C CYS A 149 -8.63 -4.53 -7.77
N ILE A 150 -8.11 -5.75 -7.89
CA ILE A 150 -6.88 -6.16 -7.20
C ILE A 150 -5.79 -6.38 -8.25
N ILE A 151 -4.72 -5.59 -8.19
CA ILE A 151 -3.57 -5.70 -9.08
C ILE A 151 -2.38 -6.19 -8.26
N TRP A 152 -1.86 -7.39 -8.56
CA TRP A 152 -0.88 -8.03 -7.70
C TRP A 152 0.40 -8.42 -8.42
N GLY A 153 1.53 -7.83 -8.01
CA GLY A 153 2.87 -8.23 -8.42
C GLY A 153 3.23 -9.57 -7.80
N MET A 154 3.31 -10.62 -8.64
CA MET A 154 3.42 -12.01 -8.16
C MET A 154 4.82 -12.38 -7.67
N LYS A 155 5.83 -11.55 -7.92
CA LYS A 155 7.20 -11.70 -7.44
C LYS A 155 7.50 -10.84 -6.22
N ASP A 156 6.49 -10.21 -5.63
CA ASP A 156 6.65 -9.46 -4.39
C ASP A 156 7.09 -10.42 -3.26
N TRP A 157 8.23 -10.12 -2.66
CA TRP A 157 8.77 -10.87 -1.54
C TRP A 157 8.19 -10.41 -0.19
N CYS A 158 7.59 -9.21 -0.13
CA CYS A 158 6.98 -8.63 1.05
C CYS A 158 5.49 -9.05 1.15
N PHE A 159 4.69 -8.65 0.18
CA PHE A 159 3.26 -8.99 0.13
C PHE A 159 3.03 -10.25 -0.71
N LYS A 160 3.23 -11.41 -0.09
CA LYS A 160 3.13 -12.71 -0.75
C LYS A 160 1.69 -13.07 -1.15
N ARG A 161 1.56 -14.08 -2.02
CA ARG A 161 0.27 -14.63 -2.52
C ARG A 161 -0.75 -14.94 -1.43
N ARG A 162 -0.33 -15.26 -0.20
CA ARG A 162 -1.25 -15.51 0.91
C ARG A 162 -2.07 -14.27 1.29
N LEU A 163 -1.49 -13.06 1.17
CA LEU A 163 -2.20 -11.82 1.43
C LEU A 163 -3.20 -11.52 0.30
N LEU A 164 -2.86 -11.81 -0.96
CA LEU A 164 -3.82 -11.80 -2.06
C LEU A 164 -5.00 -12.75 -1.81
N LYS A 165 -4.73 -13.98 -1.33
CA LYS A 165 -5.80 -14.93 -1.00
C LYS A 165 -6.73 -14.36 0.09
N ARG A 166 -6.16 -13.74 1.12
CA ARG A 166 -6.95 -13.12 2.20
C ARG A 166 -7.79 -11.95 1.71
N TRP A 167 -7.29 -11.13 0.78
CA TRP A 167 -8.10 -10.11 0.11
C TRP A 167 -9.32 -10.71 -0.60
N LEU A 168 -9.19 -11.88 -1.22
CA LEU A 168 -10.28 -12.57 -1.90
C LEU A 168 -11.30 -13.20 -0.93
N GLU A 169 -10.96 -13.40 0.34
CA GLU A 169 -11.92 -13.78 1.38
C GLU A 169 -12.85 -12.61 1.70
N TYR A 170 -12.33 -11.37 1.75
CA TYR A 170 -13.14 -10.16 1.91
C TYR A 170 -13.90 -9.78 0.65
N TYR A 171 -13.27 -9.90 -0.51
CA TYR A 171 -13.78 -9.43 -1.80
C TYR A 171 -13.74 -10.52 -2.87
N PRO A 172 -14.60 -11.55 -2.76
CA PRO A 172 -14.59 -12.68 -3.69
C PRO A 172 -14.93 -12.29 -5.14
N GLU A 173 -15.71 -11.22 -5.32
CA GLU A 173 -16.14 -10.71 -6.63
C GLU A 173 -15.17 -9.67 -7.22
N ALA A 174 -14.04 -9.40 -6.55
CA ALA A 174 -13.07 -8.43 -7.06
C ALA A 174 -12.47 -8.85 -8.41
N GLU A 175 -12.32 -7.88 -9.31
CA GLU A 175 -11.55 -8.08 -10.54
C GLU A 175 -10.05 -8.25 -10.22
N VAL A 176 -9.44 -9.39 -10.59
CA VAL A 176 -8.07 -9.72 -10.17
C VAL A 176 -7.10 -9.78 -11.34
N HIS A 177 -6.05 -8.97 -11.28
CA HIS A 177 -4.93 -8.95 -12.23
C HIS A 177 -3.63 -9.41 -11.58
N LYS A 178 -3.20 -10.64 -11.88
CA LYS A 178 -1.92 -11.19 -11.41
C LYS A 178 -0.81 -10.82 -12.39
N ILE A 179 0.07 -9.92 -11.98
CA ILE A 179 1.19 -9.44 -12.80
C ILE A 179 2.40 -10.35 -12.56
N LYS A 180 2.56 -11.36 -13.42
CA LYS A 180 3.56 -12.45 -13.24
C LYS A 180 5.00 -11.95 -13.11
N ASN A 181 5.35 -10.85 -13.80
CA ASN A 181 6.71 -10.32 -13.89
C ASN A 181 6.90 -9.02 -13.08
N ALA A 182 6.05 -8.75 -12.09
CA ALA A 182 6.20 -7.59 -11.23
C ALA A 182 6.45 -7.99 -9.77
N GLY A 183 7.32 -7.22 -9.12
CA GLY A 183 7.63 -7.28 -7.69
C GLY A 183 6.75 -6.35 -6.89
N HIS A 184 7.32 -5.83 -5.79
CA HIS A 184 6.63 -4.90 -4.90
C HIS A 184 6.36 -3.54 -5.59
N PHE A 185 7.36 -2.97 -6.28
CA PHE A 185 7.17 -1.76 -7.09
C PHE A 185 6.63 -2.12 -8.47
N LEU A 186 5.43 -2.70 -8.50
CA LEU A 186 4.78 -3.19 -9.71
C LEU A 186 4.55 -2.09 -10.76
N TYR A 187 4.38 -0.86 -10.32
CA TYR A 187 4.21 0.32 -11.18
C TYR A 187 5.49 0.68 -11.95
N GLU A 188 6.66 0.30 -11.43
CA GLU A 188 7.94 0.44 -12.13
C GLU A 188 8.25 -0.75 -13.04
N ASP A 189 7.79 -1.94 -12.67
CA ASP A 189 8.01 -3.15 -13.46
C ASP A 189 7.16 -3.21 -14.73
N GLU A 190 5.88 -2.83 -14.63
CA GLU A 190 4.89 -2.97 -15.71
C GLU A 190 3.95 -1.73 -15.80
N PRO A 191 4.49 -0.50 -15.96
CA PRO A 191 3.74 0.76 -15.87
C PRO A 191 2.57 0.84 -16.87
N GLU A 192 2.81 0.57 -18.15
CA GLU A 192 1.78 0.67 -19.18
C GLU A 192 0.65 -0.33 -18.98
N LYS A 193 0.99 -1.57 -18.60
CA LYS A 193 0.01 -2.61 -18.35
C LYS A 193 -0.90 -2.23 -17.18
N ILE A 194 -0.32 -1.73 -16.09
CA ILE A 194 -1.07 -1.32 -14.92
C ILE A 194 -1.92 -0.09 -15.19
N LEU A 195 -1.36 0.90 -15.91
CA LEU A 195 -2.13 2.07 -16.33
C LEU A 195 -3.36 1.69 -17.16
N ASN A 196 -3.23 0.75 -18.10
CA ASN A 196 -4.35 0.27 -18.89
C ASN A 196 -5.41 -0.42 -18.02
N ILE A 197 -5.01 -1.31 -17.11
CA ILE A 197 -5.93 -2.00 -16.18
C ILE A 197 -6.70 -0.96 -15.34
N VAL A 198 -5.99 -0.02 -14.72
CA VAL A 198 -6.60 1.02 -13.88
C VAL A 198 -7.56 1.89 -14.69
N SER A 199 -7.12 2.34 -15.88
CA SER A 199 -7.93 3.20 -16.75
C SER A 199 -9.21 2.50 -17.21
N ASP A 200 -9.11 1.24 -17.63
CA ASP A 200 -10.26 0.46 -18.10
C ASP A 200 -11.23 0.16 -16.96
N PHE A 201 -10.72 -0.20 -15.79
CA PHE A 201 -11.54 -0.42 -14.60
C PHE A 201 -12.30 0.86 -14.21
N LEU A 202 -11.63 2.00 -14.15
CA LEU A 202 -12.26 3.28 -13.80
C LEU A 202 -13.28 3.73 -14.86
N LYS A 203 -12.98 3.58 -16.15
CA LYS A 203 -13.92 3.92 -17.22
C LYS A 203 -15.22 3.11 -17.12
N ARG A 204 -15.12 1.80 -16.92
CA ARG A 204 -16.31 0.93 -16.78
C ARG A 204 -17.17 1.34 -15.57
N ASN A 205 -16.53 1.60 -14.44
CA ASN A 205 -17.24 1.83 -13.17
C ASN A 205 -17.69 3.29 -12.95
N ASN A 206 -17.08 4.27 -13.62
CA ASN A 206 -17.55 5.66 -13.59
C ASN A 206 -18.69 5.93 -14.59
N SER A 207 -18.88 5.09 -15.61
CA SER A 207 -19.97 5.22 -16.58
C SER A 207 -21.34 4.86 -16.00
N TYR A 208 -21.40 4.06 -14.97
CA TYR A 208 -22.66 3.64 -14.32
C TYR A 208 -23.36 4.75 -13.52
N GLU A 209 -22.70 5.85 -13.15
CA GLU A 209 -23.33 6.98 -12.46
C GLU A 209 -24.19 7.87 -13.39
N LYS A 210 -24.03 7.76 -14.71
CA LYS A 210 -24.85 8.54 -15.69
C LYS A 210 -26.23 7.94 -15.95
N VAL A 211 -26.56 6.78 -15.38
CA VAL A 211 -27.78 6.01 -15.70
C VAL A 211 -28.69 5.80 -14.47
N ARG A 212 -28.37 6.39 -13.34
CA ARG A 212 -29.21 6.44 -12.14
C ARG A 212 -29.48 7.90 -11.79
#